data_4ea959430aa3dcac5d91034548cc03df
#
_entry.id   4ea959430aa3dcac5d91034548cc03df
#
_cell.length_a   1.000
_cell.length_b   1.000
_cell.length_c   1.000
_cell.angle_alpha   90.00
_cell.angle_beta   90.00
_cell.angle_gamma   90.00
#
_symmetry.space_group_name_H-M   'P 1'
#
loop_
_entity.id
_entity.type
_entity.pdbx_description
1 polymer ?
#
loop_
_entity_poly.entity_id
_entity_poly.type
_entity_poly.pdbx_seq_one_letter_code
_entity_poly.pdbx_strand_id
1 'polypeptide(L)'
;MSTKHGMIKTDHILFIASGAFHLARPSDLIPELQGRLPIRVELSALSPDDFERILTEPSASLTEQYQALMATEGLDVAFSDDGLRRIAETAWHVNERTENIGARRLHTVMERLMEEISFDATDAGLKESSLLVDANYVDKQLQALSSDDDLSRFIL
;
A
#
# COMPACT_ATOMS: atom_id res chain seq x y z
N MET A 1 -20.25 -13.29 25.91
CA MET A 1 -18.95 -12.71 26.33
C MET A 1 -19.21 -11.50 27.20
N SER A 2 -18.57 -11.40 28.37
CA SER A 2 -18.71 -10.24 29.26
C SER A 2 -17.66 -9.19 28.91
N THR A 3 -18.07 -7.94 28.76
CA THR A 3 -17.18 -6.80 28.49
C THR A 3 -17.43 -5.72 29.53
N LYS A 4 -16.55 -4.70 29.58
CA LYS A 4 -16.73 -3.52 30.44
C LYS A 4 -18.00 -2.70 30.12
N HIS A 5 -18.61 -2.92 28.95
CA HIS A 5 -19.82 -2.26 28.47
C HIS A 5 -21.07 -3.16 28.55
N GLY A 6 -20.96 -4.35 29.15
CA GLY A 6 -22.06 -5.30 29.28
C GLY A 6 -21.85 -6.62 28.55
N MET A 7 -22.88 -7.45 28.52
CA MET A 7 -22.87 -8.78 27.87
C MET A 7 -23.11 -8.63 26.37
N ILE A 8 -22.22 -9.19 25.58
CA ILE A 8 -22.33 -9.24 24.11
C ILE A 8 -22.53 -10.70 23.68
N LYS A 9 -23.52 -10.94 22.83
CA LYS A 9 -23.71 -12.24 22.16
C LYS A 9 -22.74 -12.34 20.98
N THR A 10 -22.07 -13.49 20.85
CA THR A 10 -21.07 -13.74 19.81
C THR A 10 -21.50 -14.79 18.79
N ASP A 11 -22.80 -15.15 18.79
CA ASP A 11 -23.34 -16.26 18.02
C ASP A 11 -23.25 -16.08 16.51
N HIS A 12 -23.18 -14.83 16.03
CA HIS A 12 -23.13 -14.48 14.61
C HIS A 12 -21.86 -13.70 14.21
N ILE A 13 -20.76 -13.91 14.95
CA ILE A 13 -19.47 -13.26 14.64
C ILE A 13 -18.64 -14.22 13.81
N LEU A 14 -18.18 -13.76 12.65
CA LEU A 14 -17.18 -14.43 11.84
C LEU A 14 -15.78 -14.15 12.44
N PHE A 15 -15.03 -15.21 12.75
CA PHE A 15 -13.65 -15.10 13.21
C PHE A 15 -12.70 -15.37 12.04
N ILE A 16 -11.83 -14.42 11.76
CA ILE A 16 -10.79 -14.52 10.74
C ILE A 16 -9.45 -14.40 11.47
N ALA A 17 -8.58 -15.40 11.30
CA ALA A 17 -7.21 -15.38 11.80
C ALA A 17 -6.25 -15.34 10.61
N SER A 18 -5.16 -14.59 10.72
CA SER A 18 -4.10 -14.53 9.73
C SER A 18 -2.75 -14.80 10.39
N GLY A 19 -1.82 -15.35 9.62
CA GLY A 19 -0.45 -15.61 10.06
C GLY A 19 0.44 -15.92 8.87
N ALA A 20 1.71 -15.55 8.96
CA ALA A 20 2.68 -15.74 7.88
C ALA A 20 3.22 -17.17 7.77
N PHE A 21 3.14 -17.98 8.82
CA PHE A 21 3.55 -19.41 8.86
C PHE A 21 4.94 -19.70 8.27
N HIS A 22 5.91 -18.80 8.47
CA HIS A 22 7.28 -19.00 7.96
C HIS A 22 8.03 -20.16 8.61
N LEU A 23 7.81 -20.37 9.92
CA LEU A 23 8.49 -21.39 10.73
C LEU A 23 7.59 -22.55 11.15
N ALA A 24 6.28 -22.40 11.01
CA ALA A 24 5.28 -23.40 11.41
C ALA A 24 4.27 -23.58 10.27
N ARG A 25 3.55 -24.68 10.29
CA ARG A 25 2.47 -24.96 9.34
C ARG A 25 1.12 -24.76 10.04
N PRO A 26 0.03 -24.47 9.32
CA PRO A 26 -1.30 -24.48 9.91
C PRO A 26 -1.67 -25.79 10.62
N SER A 27 -1.06 -26.90 10.20
CA SER A 27 -1.20 -28.22 10.85
C SER A 27 -0.53 -28.33 12.21
N ASP A 28 0.37 -27.42 12.56
CA ASP A 28 1.07 -27.40 13.84
C ASP A 28 0.28 -26.62 14.91
N LEU A 29 -0.83 -26.00 14.52
CA LEU A 29 -1.78 -25.41 15.45
C LEU A 29 -2.42 -26.50 16.33
N ILE A 30 -2.76 -26.13 17.56
CA ILE A 30 -3.46 -27.04 18.46
C ILE A 30 -4.78 -27.54 17.85
N PRO A 31 -5.18 -28.79 18.09
CA PRO A 31 -6.36 -29.40 17.45
C PRO A 31 -7.64 -28.59 17.63
N GLU A 32 -7.82 -27.92 18.77
CA GLU A 32 -8.98 -27.08 19.06
C GLU A 32 -9.09 -25.89 18.12
N LEU A 33 -7.96 -25.26 17.75
CA LEU A 33 -7.96 -24.16 16.77
C LEU A 33 -8.16 -24.68 15.36
N GLN A 34 -7.58 -25.82 15.00
CA GLN A 34 -7.80 -26.42 13.68
C GLN A 34 -9.27 -26.75 13.44
N GLY A 35 -9.95 -27.26 14.45
CA GLY A 35 -11.38 -27.58 14.38
C GLY A 35 -12.29 -26.33 14.33
N ARG A 36 -11.85 -25.21 14.89
CA ARG A 36 -12.62 -23.95 14.92
C ARG A 36 -12.33 -23.03 13.74
N LEU A 37 -11.20 -23.21 13.06
CA LEU A 37 -10.78 -22.49 11.86
C LEU A 37 -10.57 -23.49 10.69
N PRO A 38 -11.64 -24.19 10.25
CA PRO A 38 -11.52 -25.27 9.27
C PRO A 38 -11.25 -24.77 7.84
N ILE A 39 -11.65 -23.54 7.55
CA ILE A 39 -11.45 -22.95 6.23
C ILE A 39 -10.07 -22.31 6.19
N ARG A 40 -9.28 -22.72 5.21
CA ARG A 40 -7.93 -22.19 4.97
C ARG A 40 -7.89 -21.52 3.63
N VAL A 41 -7.34 -20.32 3.62
CA VAL A 41 -7.14 -19.52 2.39
C VAL A 41 -5.68 -19.14 2.34
N GLU A 42 -5.03 -19.46 1.24
CA GLU A 42 -3.66 -19.03 0.96
C GLU A 42 -3.69 -17.81 0.04
N LEU A 43 -2.97 -16.76 0.41
CA LEU A 43 -2.87 -15.55 -0.38
C LEU A 43 -1.64 -15.66 -1.28
N SER A 44 -1.80 -15.36 -2.55
CA SER A 44 -0.70 -15.24 -3.51
C SER A 44 -0.05 -13.85 -3.44
N ALA A 45 1.19 -13.75 -3.91
CA ALA A 45 1.85 -12.47 -4.11
C ALA A 45 1.07 -11.63 -5.14
N LEU A 46 1.07 -10.31 -4.96
CA LEU A 46 0.43 -9.37 -5.88
C LEU A 46 1.24 -9.25 -7.17
N SER A 47 0.55 -9.23 -8.31
CA SER A 47 1.10 -8.90 -9.62
C SER A 47 1.13 -7.39 -9.86
N PRO A 48 1.87 -6.89 -10.88
CA PRO A 48 1.79 -5.49 -11.28
C PRO A 48 0.37 -5.00 -11.59
N ASP A 49 -0.45 -5.86 -12.20
CA ASP A 49 -1.84 -5.55 -12.52
C ASP A 49 -2.69 -5.41 -11.24
N ASP A 50 -2.41 -6.22 -10.21
CA ASP A 50 -3.08 -6.10 -8.92
C ASP A 50 -2.70 -4.80 -8.22
N PHE A 51 -1.44 -4.39 -8.29
CA PHE A 51 -0.98 -3.10 -7.75
C PHE A 51 -1.66 -1.91 -8.45
N GLU A 52 -1.78 -1.95 -9.78
CA GLU A 52 -2.48 -0.92 -10.56
C GLU A 52 -3.96 -0.82 -10.18
N ARG A 53 -4.63 -1.95 -10.02
CA ARG A 53 -6.02 -2.02 -9.57
C ARG A 53 -6.19 -1.45 -8.15
N ILE A 54 -5.26 -1.74 -7.24
CA ILE A 54 -5.28 -1.20 -5.88
C ILE A 54 -5.12 0.32 -5.87
N LEU A 55 -4.42 0.91 -6.83
CA LEU A 55 -4.28 2.36 -6.96
C LEU A 55 -5.55 3.05 -7.46
N THR A 56 -6.45 2.33 -8.15
CA THR A 56 -7.56 2.93 -8.91
C THR A 56 -8.94 2.47 -8.47
N GLU A 57 -9.15 1.19 -8.15
CA GLU A 57 -10.48 0.62 -7.92
C GLU A 57 -11.10 0.90 -6.53
N PRO A 58 -10.35 0.93 -5.41
CA PRO A 58 -10.94 1.15 -4.10
C PRO A 58 -11.53 2.55 -3.95
N SER A 59 -12.66 2.64 -3.25
CA SER A 59 -13.16 3.94 -2.79
C SER A 59 -12.12 4.60 -1.87
N ALA A 60 -11.84 5.88 -2.07
CA ALA A 60 -10.74 6.59 -1.45
C ALA A 60 -9.39 5.88 -1.69
N SER A 61 -9.11 5.57 -2.96
CA SER A 61 -7.83 5.00 -3.38
C SER A 61 -6.65 5.86 -2.93
N LEU A 62 -5.46 5.30 -2.93
CA LEU A 62 -4.27 6.04 -2.48
C LEU A 62 -4.01 7.27 -3.35
N THR A 63 -4.28 7.18 -4.65
CA THR A 63 -4.19 8.32 -5.58
C THR A 63 -5.20 9.42 -5.24
N GLU A 64 -6.46 9.07 -4.97
CA GLU A 64 -7.48 10.03 -4.56
C GLU A 64 -7.13 10.71 -3.22
N GLN A 65 -6.54 9.98 -2.28
CA GLN A 65 -6.09 10.54 -1.01
C GLN A 65 -5.00 11.60 -1.21
N TYR A 66 -3.99 11.31 -2.04
CA TYR A 66 -2.93 12.29 -2.33
C TYR A 66 -3.44 13.47 -3.14
N GLN A 67 -4.34 13.26 -4.09
CA GLN A 67 -5.00 14.36 -4.82
C GLN A 67 -5.75 15.28 -3.86
N ALA A 68 -6.55 14.73 -2.96
CA ALA A 68 -7.28 15.49 -1.97
C ALA A 68 -6.34 16.24 -1.00
N LEU A 69 -5.24 15.59 -0.59
CA LEU A 69 -4.25 16.21 0.29
C LEU A 69 -3.57 17.39 -0.39
N MET A 70 -3.08 17.22 -1.62
CA MET A 70 -2.40 18.29 -2.37
C MET A 70 -3.35 19.44 -2.73
N ALA A 71 -4.61 19.14 -2.99
CA ALA A 71 -5.63 20.17 -3.22
C ALA A 71 -5.81 21.11 -2.01
N THR A 72 -5.57 20.63 -0.78
CA THR A 72 -5.61 21.52 0.42
C THR A 72 -4.49 22.55 0.43
N GLU A 73 -3.37 22.25 -0.24
CA GLU A 73 -2.22 23.16 -0.40
C GLU A 73 -2.32 24.01 -1.69
N GLY A 74 -3.40 23.82 -2.47
CA GLY A 74 -3.63 24.57 -3.72
C GLY A 74 -2.93 23.99 -4.94
N LEU A 75 -2.47 22.75 -4.87
CA LEU A 75 -1.86 22.01 -5.98
C LEU A 75 -2.84 20.97 -6.54
N ASP A 76 -3.14 21.07 -7.83
CA ASP A 76 -3.96 20.07 -8.53
C ASP A 76 -3.05 18.97 -9.09
N VAL A 77 -3.15 17.76 -8.54
CA VAL A 77 -2.36 16.60 -8.95
C VAL A 77 -3.23 15.64 -9.74
N ALA A 78 -2.78 15.29 -10.94
CA ALA A 78 -3.40 14.28 -11.78
C ALA A 78 -2.41 13.13 -12.04
N PHE A 79 -2.92 11.89 -12.07
CA PHE A 79 -2.14 10.71 -12.44
C PHE A 79 -2.59 10.24 -13.82
N SER A 80 -1.63 10.04 -14.73
CA SER A 80 -1.91 9.43 -16.03
C SER A 80 -1.88 7.90 -15.94
N ASP A 81 -2.50 7.20 -16.88
CA ASP A 81 -2.55 5.75 -16.90
C ASP A 81 -1.15 5.13 -16.97
N ASP A 82 -0.24 5.70 -17.73
CA ASP A 82 1.16 5.28 -17.82
C ASP A 82 1.92 5.57 -16.52
N GLY A 83 1.62 6.66 -15.82
CA GLY A 83 2.15 6.98 -14.51
C GLY A 83 1.69 5.96 -13.44
N LEU A 84 0.41 5.64 -13.40
CA LEU A 84 -0.16 4.62 -12.50
C LEU A 84 0.47 3.25 -12.75
N ARG A 85 0.59 2.85 -14.01
CA ARG A 85 1.26 1.62 -14.40
C ARG A 85 2.71 1.59 -13.93
N ARG A 86 3.43 2.69 -14.10
CA ARG A 86 4.84 2.80 -13.69
C ARG A 86 5.04 2.73 -12.17
N ILE A 87 4.14 3.35 -11.41
CA ILE A 87 4.13 3.24 -9.94
C ILE A 87 3.90 1.78 -9.51
N ALA A 88 2.92 1.10 -10.13
CA ALA A 88 2.60 -0.29 -9.85
C ALA A 88 3.79 -1.23 -10.13
N GLU A 89 4.44 -1.09 -11.29
CA GLU A 89 5.62 -1.85 -11.68
C GLU A 89 6.79 -1.61 -10.72
N THR A 90 7.03 -0.36 -10.32
CA THR A 90 8.09 -0.01 -9.37
C THR A 90 7.83 -0.65 -8.02
N ALA A 91 6.60 -0.57 -7.50
CA ALA A 91 6.23 -1.19 -6.24
C ALA A 91 6.39 -2.71 -6.27
N TRP A 92 6.00 -3.35 -7.38
CA TRP A 92 6.19 -4.78 -7.58
C TRP A 92 7.67 -5.17 -7.62
N HIS A 93 8.50 -4.47 -8.39
CA HIS A 93 9.94 -4.72 -8.47
C HIS A 93 10.63 -4.59 -7.11
N VAL A 94 10.26 -3.60 -6.31
CA VAL A 94 10.81 -3.42 -4.97
C VAL A 94 10.39 -4.58 -4.06
N ASN A 95 9.13 -5.04 -4.13
CA ASN A 95 8.67 -6.21 -3.37
C ASN A 95 9.39 -7.51 -3.76
N GLU A 96 9.76 -7.69 -5.04
CA GLU A 96 10.50 -8.87 -5.50
C GLU A 96 11.96 -8.88 -5.02
N ARG A 97 12.57 -7.71 -4.87
CA ARG A 97 13.97 -7.57 -4.47
C ARG A 97 14.20 -7.49 -2.96
N THR A 98 13.16 -7.11 -2.23
CA THR A 98 13.22 -6.92 -0.77
C THR A 98 12.23 -7.84 -0.07
N GLU A 99 11.90 -7.58 1.19
CA GLU A 99 10.82 -8.30 1.86
C GLU A 99 9.47 -7.94 1.20
N ASN A 100 8.73 -8.97 0.83
CA ASN A 100 7.39 -8.81 0.25
C ASN A 100 6.39 -8.41 1.33
N ILE A 101 6.06 -7.14 1.38
CA ILE A 101 5.06 -6.57 2.31
C ILE A 101 3.71 -6.31 1.65
N GLY A 102 3.50 -6.87 0.44
CA GLY A 102 2.25 -6.75 -0.30
C GLY A 102 1.91 -5.31 -0.65
N ALA A 103 0.62 -4.97 -0.61
CA ALA A 103 0.11 -3.65 -0.99
C ALA A 103 0.67 -2.48 -0.15
N ARG A 104 1.22 -2.75 1.05
CA ARG A 104 1.87 -1.70 1.86
C ARG A 104 3.02 -1.03 1.10
N ARG A 105 3.65 -1.73 0.16
CA ARG A 105 4.70 -1.17 -0.69
C ARG A 105 4.24 0.07 -1.48
N LEU A 106 2.96 0.12 -1.88
CA LEU A 106 2.41 1.29 -2.56
C LEU A 106 2.48 2.56 -1.70
N HIS A 107 2.21 2.46 -0.40
CA HIS A 107 2.36 3.62 0.51
C HIS A 107 3.79 4.14 0.50
N THR A 108 4.79 3.27 0.67
CA THR A 108 6.20 3.66 0.66
C THR A 108 6.61 4.32 -0.67
N VAL A 109 6.19 3.75 -1.80
CA VAL A 109 6.49 4.30 -3.13
C VAL A 109 5.80 5.65 -3.34
N MET A 110 4.53 5.77 -2.95
CA MET A 110 3.78 7.02 -3.06
C MET A 110 4.31 8.11 -2.14
N GLU A 111 4.66 7.78 -0.89
CA GLU A 111 5.29 8.72 0.04
C GLU A 111 6.56 9.30 -0.57
N ARG A 112 7.43 8.44 -1.11
CA ARG A 112 8.68 8.88 -1.73
C ARG A 112 8.44 9.71 -2.99
N LEU A 113 7.48 9.31 -3.83
CA LEU A 113 7.12 10.02 -5.04
C LEU A 113 6.62 11.44 -4.76
N MET A 114 5.88 11.60 -3.67
CA MET A 114 5.22 12.85 -3.31
C MET A 114 6.04 13.71 -2.32
N GLU A 115 7.18 13.21 -1.81
CA GLU A 115 7.97 13.88 -0.77
C GLU A 115 8.43 15.28 -1.18
N GLU A 116 9.04 15.42 -2.36
CA GLU A 116 9.52 16.71 -2.86
C GLU A 116 8.36 17.66 -3.15
N ILE A 117 7.28 17.14 -3.74
CA ILE A 117 6.08 17.93 -4.05
C ILE A 117 5.44 18.46 -2.77
N SER A 118 5.32 17.61 -1.75
CA SER A 118 4.71 18.01 -0.47
C SER A 118 5.54 19.09 0.22
N PHE A 119 6.86 19.04 0.09
CA PHE A 119 7.75 20.04 0.64
C PHE A 119 7.65 21.37 -0.13
N ASP A 120 7.74 21.33 -1.46
CA ASP A 120 7.71 22.50 -2.32
C ASP A 120 6.33 23.19 -2.32
N ALA A 121 5.23 22.43 -2.21
CA ALA A 121 3.88 22.98 -2.13
C ALA A 121 3.70 23.91 -0.92
N THR A 122 4.42 23.62 0.19
CA THR A 122 4.34 24.40 1.44
C THR A 122 5.16 25.69 1.37
N ASP A 123 6.25 25.72 0.60
CA ASP A 123 7.30 26.74 0.79
C ASP A 123 7.21 27.97 -0.11
N ALA A 124 6.56 28.01 -1.22
CA ALA A 124 6.34 29.26 -1.94
C ALA A 124 5.81 29.12 -3.37
N GLY A 125 4.60 29.43 -3.57
CA GLY A 125 4.14 29.97 -4.87
C GLY A 125 3.68 28.96 -5.91
N LEU A 126 3.50 27.68 -5.55
CA LEU A 126 2.77 26.70 -6.38
C LEU A 126 1.24 26.87 -6.25
N LYS A 127 0.79 27.98 -5.67
CA LYS A 127 -0.64 28.29 -5.58
C LYS A 127 -1.23 28.34 -6.99
N GLU A 128 -2.21 27.46 -7.23
CA GLU A 128 -2.90 27.30 -8.52
C GLU A 128 -2.05 26.64 -9.63
N SER A 129 -1.08 25.80 -9.28
CA SER A 129 -0.34 24.99 -10.24
C SER A 129 -0.97 23.60 -10.40
N SER A 130 -0.81 23.01 -11.57
CA SER A 130 -1.21 21.63 -11.85
C SER A 130 0.02 20.77 -12.12
N LEU A 131 0.02 19.56 -11.58
CA LEU A 131 1.07 18.57 -11.78
C LEU A 131 0.47 17.31 -12.40
N LEU A 132 1.04 16.87 -13.51
CA LEU A 132 0.74 15.57 -14.10
C LEU A 132 1.84 14.57 -13.72
N VAL A 133 1.46 13.52 -13.00
CA VAL A 133 2.34 12.41 -12.65
C VAL A 133 2.24 11.37 -13.76
N ASP A 134 3.14 11.47 -14.72
CA ASP A 134 3.33 10.53 -15.83
C ASP A 134 4.48 9.57 -15.58
N ALA A 135 4.72 8.61 -16.49
CA ALA A 135 5.79 7.62 -16.35
C ALA A 135 7.18 8.28 -16.25
N ASN A 136 7.42 9.38 -16.97
CA ASN A 136 8.71 10.10 -16.93
C ASN A 136 8.93 10.76 -15.58
N TYR A 137 7.87 11.33 -15.00
CA TYR A 137 7.93 11.91 -13.67
C TYR A 137 8.25 10.84 -12.62
N VAL A 138 7.55 9.71 -12.67
CA VAL A 138 7.77 8.56 -11.77
C VAL A 138 9.21 8.07 -11.88
N ASP A 139 9.73 7.87 -13.10
CA ASP A 139 11.10 7.41 -13.30
C ASP A 139 12.12 8.39 -12.72
N LYS A 140 11.95 9.67 -12.93
CA LYS A 140 12.85 10.71 -12.41
C LYS A 140 12.89 10.70 -10.88
N GLN A 141 11.73 10.64 -10.23
CA GLN A 141 11.64 10.73 -8.77
C GLN A 141 12.05 9.42 -8.07
N LEU A 142 11.79 8.29 -8.71
CA LEU A 142 12.07 6.97 -8.13
C LEU A 142 13.38 6.34 -8.64
N GLN A 143 14.18 7.07 -9.45
CA GLN A 143 15.45 6.54 -9.98
C GLN A 143 16.40 6.10 -8.87
N ALA A 144 16.43 6.80 -7.74
CA ALA A 144 17.20 6.41 -6.56
C ALA A 144 16.68 5.09 -5.95
N LEU A 145 15.36 4.88 -5.93
CA LEU A 145 14.73 3.66 -5.40
C LEU A 145 15.01 2.43 -6.27
N SER A 146 15.20 2.61 -7.57
CA SER A 146 15.46 1.50 -8.50
C SER A 146 16.94 1.09 -8.54
N SER A 147 17.85 1.97 -8.13
CA SER A 147 19.31 1.78 -8.22
C SER A 147 19.98 1.41 -6.90
N ASP A 148 19.31 1.57 -5.77
CA ASP A 148 19.94 1.41 -4.45
C ASP A 148 19.49 0.09 -3.80
N ASP A 149 20.45 -0.83 -3.60
CA ASP A 149 20.28 -2.07 -2.84
C ASP A 149 20.03 -1.82 -1.34
N ASP A 150 20.09 -0.57 -0.88
CA ASP A 150 20.00 -0.17 0.52
C ASP A 150 18.60 0.31 0.95
N LEU A 151 17.58 0.00 0.14
CA LEU A 151 16.17 0.31 0.45
C LEU A 151 15.67 -0.30 1.76
N SER A 152 16.37 -1.29 2.29
CA SER A 152 16.08 -1.87 3.61
C SER A 152 16.27 -0.89 4.77
N ARG A 153 16.97 0.23 4.57
CA ARG A 153 17.21 1.25 5.61
C ARG A 153 16.11 2.29 5.72
N PHE A 154 15.25 2.41 4.72
CA PHE A 154 14.17 3.41 4.70
C PHE A 154 12.78 2.82 4.95
N ILE A 155 12.71 1.52 5.26
CA ILE A 155 11.47 0.82 5.52
C ILE A 155 11.46 0.42 6.99
N LEU A 156 10.83 1.24 7.79
CA LEU A 156 10.31 0.88 9.10
C LEU A 156 8.84 0.52 8.96
#